data_0d01668dbbd37c54291dead7c4a5daec
#
_entry.id   0d01668dbbd37c54291dead7c4a5daec
#
_cell.length_a   1.000
_cell.length_b   1.000
_cell.length_c   1.000
_cell.angle_alpha   90.00
_cell.angle_beta   90.00
_cell.angle_gamma   90.00
#
_symmetry.space_group_name_H-M   'P 1'
#
loop_
_entity.id
_entity.type
_entity.pdbx_description
1 polymer ?
#
loop_
_entity_poly.entity_id
_entity_poly.type
_entity_poly.pdbx_seq_one_letter_code
_entity_poly.pdbx_strand_id
1 'polypeptide(L)'
;MEITRAYVKSILPQRDPEGHKGTFGKVYCLCGAVGYTGAPVLAASAAVRSGSGLVYLGVPEDIWPITAVKCQSAMPFPLPSQQGKLALSAEETIRERVAGCDAVLVGCGLGRSDESDALTRKLLDVEKPLVL
;
A
#
# COMPACT_ATOMS: atom_id res chain seq x y z
N MET A 1 5.10 23.99 8.65
CA MET A 1 4.30 24.42 7.48
C MET A 1 2.86 24.01 7.74
N GLU A 2 1.91 24.92 7.63
CA GLU A 2 0.49 24.59 7.77
C GLU A 2 -0.07 24.05 6.45
N ILE A 3 -0.76 22.90 6.50
CA ILE A 3 -1.41 22.31 5.33
C ILE A 3 -2.78 22.96 5.16
N THR A 4 -2.84 24.02 4.38
CA THR A 4 -4.08 24.73 4.08
C THR A 4 -4.79 24.17 2.85
N ARG A 5 -6.10 24.45 2.71
CA ARG A 5 -6.86 24.10 1.51
C ARG A 5 -6.23 24.68 0.23
N ALA A 6 -5.72 25.90 0.29
CA ALA A 6 -5.06 26.57 -0.83
C ALA A 6 -3.79 25.84 -1.24
N TYR A 7 -2.96 25.43 -0.26
CA TYR A 7 -1.77 24.64 -0.52
C TYR A 7 -2.11 23.29 -1.18
N VAL A 8 -3.06 22.53 -0.60
CA VAL A 8 -3.47 21.26 -1.19
C VAL A 8 -3.97 21.45 -2.62
N LYS A 9 -4.78 22.46 -2.87
CA LYS A 9 -5.29 22.75 -4.22
C LYS A 9 -4.17 23.11 -5.21
N SER A 10 -3.08 23.74 -4.75
CA SER A 10 -1.95 24.12 -5.61
C SER A 10 -1.06 22.94 -6.02
N ILE A 11 -1.05 21.85 -5.24
CA ILE A 11 -0.24 20.67 -5.51
C ILE A 11 -1.02 19.52 -6.17
N LEU A 12 -2.35 19.59 -6.19
CA LEU A 12 -3.19 18.60 -6.86
C LEU A 12 -3.04 18.77 -8.38
N PRO A 13 -2.64 17.71 -9.10
CA PRO A 13 -2.58 17.75 -10.55
C PRO A 13 -3.99 17.89 -11.13
N GLN A 14 -4.10 18.62 -12.23
CA GLN A 14 -5.32 18.62 -13.02
C GLN A 14 -5.48 17.23 -13.68
N ARG A 15 -6.66 16.63 -13.52
CA ARG A 15 -6.96 15.36 -14.17
C ARG A 15 -7.29 15.58 -15.61
N ASP A 16 -6.61 14.86 -16.49
CA ASP A 16 -6.92 14.80 -17.90
C ASP A 16 -8.30 14.10 -18.08
N PRO A 17 -9.30 14.73 -18.70
CA PRO A 17 -10.58 14.11 -18.98
C PRO A 17 -10.48 12.84 -19.85
N GLU A 18 -9.47 12.77 -20.73
CA GLU A 18 -9.21 11.61 -21.58
C GLU A 18 -8.25 10.60 -20.91
N GLY A 19 -7.83 10.86 -19.66
CA GLY A 19 -6.94 9.99 -18.92
C GLY A 19 -7.58 8.67 -18.55
N HIS A 20 -6.79 7.61 -18.56
CA HIS A 20 -7.20 6.27 -18.11
C HIS A 20 -6.49 5.89 -16.80
N LYS A 21 -6.85 4.75 -16.21
CA LYS A 21 -6.28 4.30 -14.92
C LYS A 21 -4.73 4.26 -14.89
N GLY A 22 -4.08 3.98 -16.00
CA GLY A 22 -2.60 3.99 -16.10
C GLY A 22 -1.99 5.39 -16.04
N THR A 23 -2.74 6.45 -16.43
CA THR A 23 -2.28 7.84 -16.41
C THR A 23 -2.16 8.40 -14.99
N PHE A 24 -2.96 7.88 -14.06
CA PHE A 24 -3.09 8.44 -12.70
C PHE A 24 -2.24 7.70 -11.65
N GLY A 25 -1.23 6.98 -12.11
CA GLY A 25 -0.23 6.36 -11.27
C GLY A 25 -0.69 5.08 -10.57
N LYS A 26 0.29 4.35 -10.03
CA LYS A 26 0.14 3.08 -9.35
C LYS A 26 0.72 3.19 -7.94
N VAL A 27 -0.06 2.84 -6.94
CA VAL A 27 0.37 2.82 -5.54
C VAL A 27 0.42 1.37 -5.05
N TYR A 28 1.50 1.02 -4.39
CA TYR A 28 1.62 -0.23 -3.65
C TYR A 28 1.45 0.03 -2.15
N CYS A 29 0.42 -0.54 -1.55
CA CYS A 29 0.18 -0.49 -0.11
C CYS A 29 0.61 -1.82 0.51
N LEU A 30 1.47 -1.77 1.52
CA LEU A 30 1.89 -2.91 2.33
C LEU A 30 1.34 -2.73 3.73
N CYS A 31 0.29 -3.45 4.08
CA CYS A 31 -0.51 -3.17 5.27
C CYS A 31 -1.10 -4.44 5.88
N GLY A 32 -1.47 -4.35 7.14
CA GLY A 32 -2.28 -5.35 7.81
C GLY A 32 -1.52 -6.49 8.47
N ALA A 33 -2.20 -7.10 9.41
CA ALA A 33 -1.82 -8.32 10.12
C ALA A 33 -3.09 -8.98 10.67
N VAL A 34 -2.99 -10.19 11.19
CA VAL A 34 -4.06 -10.79 12.00
C VAL A 34 -4.37 -9.86 13.17
N GLY A 35 -5.65 -9.57 13.38
CA GLY A 35 -6.15 -8.56 14.34
C GLY A 35 -6.27 -7.14 13.78
N TYR A 36 -5.65 -6.82 12.64
CA TYR A 36 -5.66 -5.48 12.02
C TYR A 36 -6.21 -5.50 10.59
N THR A 37 -7.19 -6.33 10.30
CA THR A 37 -7.75 -6.52 8.93
C THR A 37 -8.46 -5.29 8.38
N GLY A 38 -8.88 -4.36 9.22
CA GLY A 38 -9.52 -3.11 8.80
C GLY A 38 -8.55 -2.08 8.23
N ALA A 39 -7.33 -2.02 8.78
CA ALA A 39 -6.32 -1.03 8.40
C ALA A 39 -5.92 -1.10 6.92
N PRO A 40 -5.61 -2.26 6.33
CA PRO A 40 -5.30 -2.36 4.90
C PRO A 40 -6.46 -1.94 4.00
N VAL A 41 -7.69 -2.26 4.38
CA VAL A 41 -8.89 -1.86 3.62
C VAL A 41 -9.06 -0.35 3.62
N LEU A 42 -8.88 0.30 4.77
CA LEU A 42 -8.96 1.76 4.89
C LEU A 42 -7.86 2.46 4.10
N ALA A 43 -6.61 1.99 4.23
CA ALA A 43 -5.46 2.56 3.51
C ALA A 43 -5.63 2.46 1.99
N ALA A 44 -5.96 1.27 1.49
CA ALA A 44 -6.16 1.04 0.07
C ALA A 44 -7.37 1.83 -0.49
N SER A 45 -8.47 1.90 0.28
CA SER A 45 -9.63 2.71 -0.12
C SER A 45 -9.32 4.19 -0.15
N ALA A 46 -8.52 4.69 0.81
CA ALA A 46 -8.07 6.09 0.82
C ALA A 46 -7.21 6.40 -0.41
N ALA A 47 -6.27 5.53 -0.77
CA ALA A 47 -5.44 5.67 -1.98
C ALA A 47 -6.30 5.74 -3.26
N VAL A 48 -7.29 4.85 -3.40
CA VAL A 48 -8.24 4.89 -4.53
C VAL A 48 -9.02 6.20 -4.55
N ARG A 49 -9.56 6.62 -3.40
CA ARG A 49 -10.36 7.85 -3.29
C ARG A 49 -9.55 9.12 -3.47
N SER A 50 -8.25 9.08 -3.21
CA SER A 50 -7.32 10.20 -3.49
C SER A 50 -7.03 10.37 -4.97
N GLY A 51 -7.47 9.43 -5.82
CA GLY A 51 -7.36 9.55 -7.27
C GLY A 51 -6.26 8.70 -7.91
N SER A 52 -5.61 7.79 -7.16
CA SER A 52 -4.67 6.83 -7.74
C SER A 52 -5.35 5.97 -8.79
N GLY A 53 -4.70 5.75 -9.92
CA GLY A 53 -5.25 4.99 -11.04
C GLY A 53 -5.33 3.50 -10.75
N LEU A 54 -4.32 2.95 -10.10
CA LEU A 54 -4.27 1.55 -9.65
C LEU A 54 -3.70 1.48 -8.23
N VAL A 55 -4.33 0.68 -7.38
CA VAL A 55 -3.88 0.43 -6.02
C VAL A 55 -3.70 -1.06 -5.80
N TYR A 56 -2.46 -1.47 -5.59
CA TYR A 56 -2.09 -2.81 -5.18
C TYR A 56 -1.96 -2.87 -3.67
N LEU A 57 -2.42 -3.95 -3.06
CA LEU A 57 -2.43 -4.11 -1.62
C LEU A 57 -1.77 -5.45 -1.25
N GLY A 58 -0.53 -5.40 -0.74
CA GLY A 58 0.15 -6.56 -0.16
C GLY A 58 -0.29 -6.76 1.30
N VAL A 59 -0.74 -7.96 1.62
CA VAL A 59 -1.17 -8.33 2.97
C VAL A 59 -0.64 -9.72 3.33
N PRO A 60 -0.47 -10.04 4.62
CA PRO A 60 -0.23 -11.42 5.05
C PRO A 60 -1.27 -12.37 4.46
N GLU A 61 -0.85 -13.53 3.99
CA GLU A 61 -1.74 -14.54 3.40
C GLU A 61 -2.87 -14.97 4.32
N ASP A 62 -2.64 -14.94 5.64
CA ASP A 62 -3.67 -15.25 6.67
C ASP A 62 -4.89 -14.33 6.59
N ILE A 63 -4.72 -13.08 6.19
CA ILE A 63 -5.81 -12.10 6.12
C ILE A 63 -6.24 -11.77 4.69
N TRP A 64 -5.56 -12.33 3.70
CA TRP A 64 -5.88 -12.08 2.29
C TRP A 64 -7.35 -12.39 1.93
N PRO A 65 -7.96 -13.52 2.34
CA PRO A 65 -9.36 -13.79 2.01
C PRO A 65 -10.31 -12.72 2.53
N ILE A 66 -10.04 -12.21 3.75
CA ILE A 66 -10.84 -11.15 4.36
C ILE A 66 -10.70 -9.84 3.60
N THR A 67 -9.48 -9.47 3.23
CA THR A 67 -9.21 -8.23 2.48
C THR A 67 -9.72 -8.31 1.05
N ALA A 68 -9.65 -9.47 0.41
CA ALA A 68 -10.16 -9.70 -0.94
C ALA A 68 -11.68 -9.48 -1.02
N VAL A 69 -12.41 -9.93 -0.01
CA VAL A 69 -13.87 -9.71 0.07
C VAL A 69 -14.21 -8.23 0.32
N LYS A 70 -13.40 -7.53 1.12
CA LYS A 70 -13.68 -6.14 1.52
C LYS A 70 -13.19 -5.09 0.51
N CYS A 71 -12.18 -5.40 -0.28
CA CYS A 71 -11.65 -4.46 -1.28
C CYS A 71 -12.40 -4.57 -2.60
N GLN A 72 -13.11 -3.51 -2.99
CA GLN A 72 -13.85 -3.46 -4.26
C GLN A 72 -13.01 -2.91 -5.42
N SER A 73 -12.12 -1.97 -5.16
CA SER A 73 -11.37 -1.24 -6.20
C SER A 73 -9.86 -1.39 -6.10
N ALA A 74 -9.34 -1.71 -4.92
CA ALA A 74 -7.95 -2.07 -4.74
C ALA A 74 -7.76 -3.58 -4.99
N MET A 75 -6.54 -3.96 -5.36
CA MET A 75 -6.19 -5.34 -5.69
C MET A 75 -5.34 -5.95 -4.57
N PRO A 76 -5.92 -6.72 -3.65
CA PRO A 76 -5.18 -7.39 -2.59
C PRO A 76 -4.45 -8.62 -3.10
N PHE A 77 -3.19 -8.79 -2.67
CA PHE A 77 -2.33 -9.93 -2.96
C PHE A 77 -1.83 -10.58 -1.67
N PRO A 78 -1.82 -11.92 -1.60
CA PRO A 78 -1.24 -12.61 -0.48
C PRO A 78 0.28 -12.54 -0.53
N LEU A 79 0.88 -12.36 0.64
CA LEU A 79 2.33 -12.38 0.84
C LEU A 79 2.68 -13.41 1.91
N PRO A 80 3.86 -14.03 1.83
CA PRO A 80 4.36 -14.92 2.87
C PRO A 80 4.24 -14.29 4.25
N SER A 81 3.73 -15.06 5.19
CA SER A 81 3.48 -14.60 6.54
C SER A 81 3.94 -15.61 7.59
N GLN A 82 4.21 -15.12 8.79
CA GLN A 82 4.51 -15.92 9.97
C GLN A 82 3.74 -15.37 11.17
N GLN A 83 3.01 -16.24 11.84
CA GLN A 83 2.16 -15.86 12.97
C GLN A 83 1.22 -14.68 12.66
N GLY A 84 0.64 -14.66 11.45
CA GLY A 84 -0.32 -13.65 11.02
C GLY A 84 0.27 -12.28 10.71
N LYS A 85 1.59 -12.17 10.54
CA LYS A 85 2.33 -10.96 10.16
C LYS A 85 3.22 -11.26 8.96
N LEU A 86 3.63 -10.23 8.25
CA LEU A 86 4.53 -10.38 7.10
C LEU A 86 5.85 -11.04 7.53
N ALA A 87 6.23 -12.07 6.81
CA ALA A 87 7.52 -12.73 6.95
C ALA A 87 8.60 -12.02 6.15
N LEU A 88 9.86 -12.15 6.58
CA LEU A 88 11.00 -11.59 5.87
C LEU A 88 11.14 -12.17 4.44
N SER A 89 10.71 -13.41 4.23
CA SER A 89 10.69 -14.05 2.91
C SER A 89 9.78 -13.37 1.87
N ALA A 90 8.92 -12.45 2.29
CA ALA A 90 8.09 -11.66 1.38
C ALA A 90 8.88 -10.57 0.62
N GLU A 91 10.14 -10.27 1.02
CA GLU A 91 10.93 -9.14 0.52
C GLU A 91 11.03 -9.12 -1.02
N GLU A 92 11.45 -10.22 -1.62
CA GLU A 92 11.67 -10.31 -3.07
C GLU A 92 10.37 -10.03 -3.85
N THR A 93 9.29 -10.69 -3.48
CA THR A 93 7.96 -10.49 -4.10
C THR A 93 7.48 -9.05 -3.96
N ILE A 94 7.74 -8.40 -2.81
CA ILE A 94 7.38 -6.99 -2.59
C ILE A 94 8.20 -6.09 -3.51
N ARG A 95 9.52 -6.29 -3.59
CA ARG A 95 10.41 -5.48 -4.44
C ARG A 95 10.05 -5.58 -5.91
N GLU A 96 9.74 -6.77 -6.41
CA GLU A 96 9.28 -6.97 -7.79
C GLU A 96 8.01 -6.17 -8.09
N ARG A 97 7.04 -6.16 -7.17
CA ARG A 97 5.80 -5.41 -7.33
C ARG A 97 6.00 -3.90 -7.23
N VAL A 98 6.82 -3.46 -6.27
CA VAL A 98 7.17 -2.06 -6.07
C VAL A 98 7.87 -1.47 -7.30
N ALA A 99 8.70 -2.24 -7.98
CA ALA A 99 9.38 -1.79 -9.21
C ALA A 99 8.41 -1.28 -10.27
N GLY A 100 7.23 -1.88 -10.38
CA GLY A 100 6.18 -1.48 -11.33
C GLY A 100 5.23 -0.38 -10.80
N CYS A 101 5.48 0.19 -9.63
CA CYS A 101 4.64 1.21 -9.01
C CYS A 101 5.32 2.58 -8.97
N ASP A 102 4.53 3.63 -8.78
CA ASP A 102 5.00 5.02 -8.75
C ASP A 102 5.18 5.54 -7.31
N ALA A 103 4.48 4.95 -6.35
CA ALA A 103 4.60 5.28 -4.92
C ALA A 103 4.31 4.06 -4.05
N VAL A 104 4.81 4.09 -2.83
CA VAL A 104 4.68 3.00 -1.86
C VAL A 104 4.16 3.55 -0.53
N LEU A 105 3.22 2.84 0.09
CA LEU A 105 2.77 3.06 1.45
C LEU A 105 3.07 1.80 2.25
N VAL A 106 3.81 1.95 3.34
CA VAL A 106 4.13 0.86 4.27
C VAL A 106 3.60 1.24 5.65
N GLY A 107 2.94 0.33 6.32
CA GLY A 107 2.44 0.59 7.67
C GLY A 107 0.99 0.16 7.83
N CYS A 108 0.19 0.96 8.54
CA CYS A 108 -1.25 0.74 8.72
C CYS A 108 -1.57 -0.70 9.19
N GLY A 109 -1.14 -1.03 10.39
CA GLY A 109 -1.52 -2.28 11.04
C GLY A 109 -0.65 -3.49 10.69
N LEU A 110 0.64 -3.31 10.36
CA LEU A 110 1.57 -4.41 10.10
C LEU A 110 1.77 -5.34 11.32
N GLY A 111 1.42 -4.87 12.52
CA GLY A 111 1.80 -5.54 13.77
C GLY A 111 3.31 -5.40 14.02
N ARG A 112 3.79 -6.06 15.08
CA ARG A 112 5.23 -6.05 15.43
C ARG A 112 5.74 -7.47 15.56
N SER A 113 6.81 -7.76 14.85
CA SER A 113 7.64 -8.95 14.98
C SER A 113 9.04 -8.61 14.46
N ASP A 114 10.04 -9.38 14.85
CA ASP A 114 11.41 -9.17 14.39
C ASP A 114 11.50 -9.23 12.86
N GLU A 115 10.74 -10.13 12.22
CA GLU A 115 10.71 -10.26 10.77
C GLU A 115 10.00 -9.08 10.09
N SER A 116 8.84 -8.65 10.58
CA SER A 116 8.13 -7.50 9.99
C SER A 116 8.91 -6.19 10.17
N ASP A 117 9.60 -6.03 11.31
CA ASP A 117 10.46 -4.88 11.58
C ASP A 117 11.71 -4.91 10.67
N ALA A 118 12.34 -6.07 10.48
CA ALA A 118 13.47 -6.23 9.55
C ALA A 118 13.05 -5.99 8.10
N LEU A 119 11.91 -6.54 7.67
CA LEU A 119 11.36 -6.31 6.34
C LEU A 119 11.07 -4.84 6.09
N THR A 120 10.44 -4.15 7.05
CA THR A 120 10.14 -2.71 6.92
C THR A 120 11.43 -1.90 6.76
N ARG A 121 12.48 -2.17 7.55
CA ARG A 121 13.78 -1.50 7.43
C ARG A 121 14.41 -1.70 6.06
N LYS A 122 14.35 -2.89 5.51
CA LYS A 122 14.86 -3.21 4.16
C LYS A 122 14.09 -2.50 3.04
N LEU A 123 12.84 -2.13 3.28
CA LEU A 123 12.04 -1.38 2.30
C LEU A 123 12.26 0.13 2.36
N LEU A 124 13.04 0.64 3.32
CA LEU A 124 13.38 2.07 3.38
C LEU A 124 14.30 2.53 2.25
N ASP A 125 14.99 1.61 1.57
CA ASP A 125 15.91 1.89 0.48
C ASP A 125 15.25 1.85 -0.92
N VAL A 126 13.92 1.66 -0.99
CA VAL A 126 13.24 1.68 -2.28
C VAL A 126 13.32 3.07 -2.92
N GLU A 127 13.74 3.11 -4.18
CA GLU A 127 13.86 4.36 -4.94
C GLU A 127 12.49 4.84 -5.47
N LYS A 128 11.52 4.97 -4.57
CA LYS A 128 10.16 5.45 -4.86
C LYS A 128 9.69 6.38 -3.74
N PRO A 129 8.81 7.34 -4.02
CA PRO A 129 8.10 8.06 -2.97
C PRO A 129 7.50 7.08 -1.97
N LEU A 130 7.92 7.18 -0.72
CA LEU A 130 7.55 6.26 0.35
C LEU A 130 6.85 7.02 1.48
N VAL A 131 5.70 6.50 1.89
CA VAL A 131 4.96 6.91 3.09
C VAL A 131 5.03 5.78 4.12
N LEU A 132 5.43 6.11 5.36
CA LEU A 132 5.47 5.21 6.52
C LEU A 132 4.47 5.65 7.57
#